data_6649f66079ad441b64422e7b2f0d9fec
#
_entry.id   6649f66079ad441b64422e7b2f0d9fec
#
_cell.length_a   1.000
_cell.length_b   1.000
_cell.length_c   1.000
_cell.angle_alpha   90.00
_cell.angle_beta   90.00
_cell.angle_gamma   90.00
#
_symmetry.space_group_name_H-M   'P 1'
#
loop_
_entity.id
_entity.type
_entity.pdbx_description
1 polymer ?
#
loop_
_entity_poly.entity_id
_entity_poly.type
_entity_poly.pdbx_seq_one_letter_code
_entity_poly.pdbx_strand_id
1 'polypeptide(L)'
;VAYNIEQESNITLIDAYNTSAMANKLATFDYNKVAVSDWDDVEILETNFDDAIDLVGYKNTTRRTMAIATKDNYIYSAEWAAVQVFEYGEINGPDIDLNTYELNYPYVPNSDSYIMSLEVTNNGNSMLNIIDAYTTNNEFSYSELNDLYPGETQIVDIVYSANSNNSSGSYRILTNDNDEPEIICETNGNINGAN
;
A
#
# COMPACT_ATOMS: atom_id res chain seq x y z
N VAL A 1 -13.17 -18.50 -6.03
CA VAL A 1 -13.91 -19.36 -6.96
C VAL A 1 -15.39 -19.26 -6.63
N ALA A 2 -16.23 -18.86 -7.59
CA ALA A 2 -17.68 -18.76 -7.46
C ALA A 2 -18.35 -19.94 -8.16
N TYR A 3 -19.41 -20.45 -7.57
CA TYR A 3 -20.19 -21.55 -8.12
C TYR A 3 -21.68 -21.21 -8.12
N ASN A 4 -22.37 -21.56 -9.20
CA ASN A 4 -23.82 -21.53 -9.21
C ASN A 4 -24.34 -22.78 -8.48
N ILE A 5 -25.14 -22.60 -7.43
CA ILE A 5 -25.71 -23.64 -6.59
C ILE A 5 -27.26 -23.68 -6.63
N GLU A 6 -27.88 -23.05 -7.61
CA GLU A 6 -29.35 -23.01 -7.73
C GLU A 6 -29.98 -24.38 -7.90
N GLN A 7 -29.19 -25.37 -8.33
CA GLN A 7 -29.65 -26.77 -8.44
C GLN A 7 -28.75 -27.64 -7.58
N GLU A 8 -29.35 -28.32 -6.61
CA GLU A 8 -28.66 -29.22 -5.67
C GLU A 8 -27.81 -30.34 -6.32
N SER A 9 -28.09 -30.67 -7.58
CA SER A 9 -27.42 -31.75 -8.31
C SER A 9 -26.32 -31.29 -9.26
N ASN A 10 -26.11 -29.97 -9.45
CA ASN A 10 -25.14 -29.46 -10.43
C ASN A 10 -24.48 -28.17 -9.93
N ILE A 11 -23.23 -28.28 -9.52
CA ILE A 11 -22.39 -27.15 -9.14
C ILE A 11 -21.46 -26.88 -10.31
N THR A 12 -21.58 -25.71 -10.94
CA THR A 12 -20.73 -25.28 -12.05
C THR A 12 -19.80 -24.16 -11.62
N LEU A 13 -18.56 -24.22 -12.07
CA LEU A 13 -17.62 -23.12 -11.93
C LEU A 13 -18.08 -21.96 -12.81
N ILE A 14 -18.26 -20.78 -12.23
CA ILE A 14 -18.61 -19.56 -12.97
C ILE A 14 -17.32 -18.78 -13.26
N ASP A 15 -16.54 -18.45 -12.23
CA ASP A 15 -15.30 -17.70 -12.35
C ASP A 15 -14.34 -18.03 -11.22
N ALA A 16 -13.08 -17.63 -11.39
CA ALA A 16 -11.99 -17.81 -10.41
C ALA A 16 -11.05 -16.61 -10.41
N TYR A 17 -10.89 -15.99 -9.27
CA TYR A 17 -9.89 -14.95 -9.04
C TYR A 17 -8.65 -15.56 -8.35
N ASN A 18 -7.46 -15.20 -8.85
CA ASN A 18 -6.20 -15.59 -8.22
C ASN A 18 -5.73 -14.46 -7.32
N THR A 19 -5.73 -14.69 -6.03
CA THR A 19 -5.21 -13.76 -5.03
C THR A 19 -3.69 -13.60 -5.16
N SER A 20 -3.14 -12.52 -4.61
CA SER A 20 -1.71 -12.19 -4.68
C SER A 20 -0.82 -13.22 -3.99
N ALA A 21 -1.31 -13.87 -2.93
CA ALA A 21 -0.60 -14.89 -2.16
C ALA A 21 -1.48 -16.10 -1.80
N MET A 22 -1.49 -16.52 -0.55
CA MET A 22 -2.26 -17.70 -0.10
C MET A 22 -3.54 -17.28 0.59
N ALA A 23 -4.67 -17.43 -0.10
CA ALA A 23 -5.98 -17.20 0.48
C ALA A 23 -6.26 -18.19 1.64
N ASN A 24 -6.37 -17.66 2.86
CA ASN A 24 -6.59 -18.47 4.06
C ASN A 24 -8.06 -18.58 4.44
N LYS A 25 -8.80 -17.49 4.37
CA LYS A 25 -10.21 -17.43 4.75
C LYS A 25 -10.92 -16.33 3.99
N LEU A 26 -12.22 -16.50 3.79
CA LEU A 26 -13.10 -15.47 3.26
C LEU A 26 -14.28 -15.23 4.21
N ALA A 27 -14.81 -14.01 4.18
CA ALA A 27 -16.04 -13.60 4.86
C ALA A 27 -16.87 -12.76 3.88
N THR A 28 -18.16 -13.05 3.80
CA THR A 28 -19.09 -12.26 2.97
C THR A 28 -19.48 -10.99 3.71
N PHE A 29 -19.50 -9.87 3.01
CA PHE A 29 -20.08 -8.62 3.50
C PHE A 29 -20.72 -7.89 2.32
N ASP A 30 -21.74 -7.08 2.62
CA ASP A 30 -22.58 -6.53 1.57
C ASP A 30 -23.19 -7.61 0.63
N TYR A 31 -23.96 -7.22 -0.34
CA TYR A 31 -24.75 -8.14 -1.18
C TYR A 31 -23.89 -9.01 -2.10
N ASN A 32 -22.85 -8.46 -2.67
CA ASN A 32 -22.05 -9.08 -3.73
C ASN A 32 -20.54 -9.06 -3.45
N LYS A 33 -20.12 -8.78 -2.21
CA LYS A 33 -18.70 -8.67 -1.84
C LYS A 33 -18.26 -9.74 -0.87
N VAL A 34 -17.00 -10.11 -0.99
CA VAL A 34 -16.30 -10.97 -0.04
C VAL A 34 -14.96 -10.34 0.32
N ALA A 35 -14.62 -10.39 1.60
CA ALA A 35 -13.30 -10.08 2.08
C ALA A 35 -12.48 -11.37 2.19
N VAL A 36 -11.27 -11.36 1.69
CA VAL A 36 -10.34 -12.51 1.69
C VAL A 36 -9.12 -12.15 2.53
N SER A 37 -8.74 -13.00 3.46
CA SER A 37 -7.43 -12.93 4.10
C SER A 37 -6.43 -13.65 3.23
N ASP A 38 -5.48 -12.91 2.67
CA ASP A 38 -4.51 -13.40 1.71
C ASP A 38 -3.08 -13.21 2.22
N TRP A 39 -2.70 -14.01 3.19
CA TRP A 39 -1.38 -14.11 3.81
C TRP A 39 -0.68 -12.79 4.18
N ASP A 40 -0.50 -11.85 3.25
CA ASP A 40 0.17 -10.56 3.42
C ASP A 40 -0.76 -9.35 3.28
N ASP A 41 -2.03 -9.58 2.89
CA ASP A 41 -3.03 -8.53 2.77
C ASP A 41 -4.46 -8.97 3.08
N VAL A 42 -5.39 -8.03 2.95
CA VAL A 42 -6.82 -8.21 2.89
C VAL A 42 -7.30 -7.74 1.53
N GLU A 43 -7.88 -8.63 0.75
CA GLU A 43 -8.48 -8.32 -0.55
C GLU A 43 -10.00 -8.27 -0.46
N ILE A 44 -10.63 -7.34 -1.17
CA ILE A 44 -12.08 -7.24 -1.33
C ILE A 44 -12.42 -7.57 -2.78
N LEU A 45 -13.18 -8.63 -2.94
CA LEU A 45 -13.64 -9.10 -4.23
C LEU A 45 -15.13 -8.84 -4.38
N GLU A 46 -15.56 -8.41 -5.56
CA GLU A 46 -16.95 -8.18 -5.92
C GLU A 46 -17.34 -9.03 -7.12
N THR A 47 -18.54 -9.60 -7.10
CA THR A 47 -19.12 -10.22 -8.29
C THR A 47 -19.94 -9.19 -9.06
N ASN A 48 -19.61 -8.99 -10.33
CA ASN A 48 -20.31 -8.06 -11.21
C ASN A 48 -21.51 -8.73 -11.94
N PHE A 49 -22.21 -7.96 -12.76
CA PHE A 49 -23.41 -8.43 -13.50
C PHE A 49 -23.11 -9.50 -14.55
N ASP A 50 -21.87 -9.64 -14.98
CA ASP A 50 -21.42 -10.66 -15.94
C ASP A 50 -20.88 -11.92 -15.23
N ASP A 51 -21.16 -12.08 -13.94
CA ASP A 51 -20.67 -13.14 -13.05
C ASP A 51 -19.13 -13.20 -12.92
N ALA A 52 -18.42 -12.15 -13.35
CA ALA A 52 -16.99 -12.05 -13.14
C ALA A 52 -16.65 -11.59 -11.71
N ILE A 53 -15.48 -11.99 -11.21
CA ILE A 53 -14.96 -11.61 -9.91
C ILE A 53 -13.88 -10.55 -10.12
N ASP A 54 -14.11 -9.36 -9.61
CA ASP A 54 -13.18 -8.24 -9.67
C ASP A 54 -12.58 -7.91 -8.30
N LEU A 55 -11.32 -7.51 -8.29
CA LEU A 55 -10.69 -6.89 -7.11
C LEU A 55 -11.16 -5.43 -7.02
N VAL A 56 -11.84 -5.06 -5.94
CA VAL A 56 -12.38 -3.71 -5.73
C VAL A 56 -11.75 -2.98 -4.55
N GLY A 57 -10.86 -3.64 -3.82
CA GLY A 57 -10.07 -3.04 -2.76
C GLY A 57 -9.06 -4.01 -2.18
N TYR A 58 -7.96 -3.49 -1.69
CA TYR A 58 -7.00 -4.27 -0.91
C TYR A 58 -6.29 -3.38 0.11
N LYS A 59 -5.78 -3.99 1.17
CA LYS A 59 -4.89 -3.33 2.13
C LYS A 59 -3.81 -4.32 2.56
N ASN A 60 -2.56 -3.93 2.31
CA ASN A 60 -1.42 -4.67 2.84
C ASN A 60 -1.47 -4.68 4.36
N THR A 61 -1.26 -5.85 4.93
CA THR A 61 -1.16 -6.02 6.37
C THR A 61 0.32 -6.09 6.77
N THR A 62 0.65 -5.60 7.96
CA THR A 62 2.04 -5.59 8.43
C THR A 62 2.55 -6.98 8.79
N ARG A 63 1.64 -7.99 8.85
CA ARG A 63 1.92 -9.36 9.26
C ARG A 63 0.98 -10.32 8.55
N ARG A 64 1.28 -11.63 8.69
CA ARG A 64 0.47 -12.70 8.08
C ARG A 64 -0.97 -12.69 8.54
N THR A 65 -1.88 -12.48 7.61
CA THR A 65 -3.32 -12.51 7.81
C THR A 65 -3.81 -13.95 7.84
N MET A 66 -4.31 -14.40 8.99
CA MET A 66 -4.68 -15.79 9.25
C MET A 66 -6.18 -16.04 9.16
N ALA A 67 -6.99 -15.03 9.47
CA ALA A 67 -8.43 -15.13 9.47
C ALA A 67 -9.08 -13.76 9.29
N ILE A 68 -10.34 -13.77 8.84
CA ILE A 68 -11.11 -12.56 8.57
C ILE A 68 -12.54 -12.73 9.06
N ALA A 69 -13.14 -11.66 9.50
CA ALA A 69 -14.57 -11.55 9.81
C ALA A 69 -15.06 -10.17 9.38
N THR A 70 -16.34 -10.04 9.11
CA THR A 70 -16.94 -8.79 8.64
C THR A 70 -18.18 -8.45 9.45
N LYS A 71 -18.45 -7.18 9.63
CA LYS A 71 -19.68 -6.67 10.21
C LYS A 71 -19.94 -5.27 9.66
N ASP A 72 -21.10 -5.08 9.06
CA ASP A 72 -21.44 -3.84 8.34
C ASP A 72 -20.35 -3.55 7.27
N ASN A 73 -19.75 -2.37 7.24
CA ASN A 73 -18.62 -2.03 6.38
C ASN A 73 -17.24 -2.25 7.05
N TYR A 74 -17.20 -2.84 8.25
CA TYR A 74 -15.95 -3.14 8.93
C TYR A 74 -15.46 -4.55 8.67
N ILE A 75 -14.13 -4.66 8.47
CA ILE A 75 -13.39 -5.89 8.22
C ILE A 75 -12.42 -6.08 9.37
N TYR A 76 -12.52 -7.22 10.05
CA TYR A 76 -11.66 -7.59 11.16
C TYR A 76 -10.68 -8.66 10.69
N SER A 77 -9.41 -8.28 10.59
CA SER A 77 -8.32 -9.19 10.22
C SER A 77 -7.59 -9.69 11.47
N ALA A 78 -7.51 -11.00 11.61
CA ALA A 78 -6.68 -11.64 12.63
C ALA A 78 -5.32 -11.98 12.03
N GLU A 79 -4.30 -11.28 12.43
CA GLU A 79 -2.91 -11.49 12.02
C GLU A 79 -2.16 -12.35 13.04
N TRP A 80 -0.94 -12.74 12.69
CA TRP A 80 -0.12 -13.59 13.56
C TRP A 80 0.04 -13.08 15.00
N ALA A 81 0.05 -11.78 15.22
CA ALA A 81 0.26 -11.19 16.54
C ALA A 81 -0.56 -9.89 16.76
N ALA A 82 -1.59 -9.64 15.95
CA ALA A 82 -2.44 -8.47 16.04
C ALA A 82 -3.86 -8.77 15.55
N VAL A 83 -4.78 -7.87 15.85
CA VAL A 83 -6.06 -7.76 15.17
C VAL A 83 -6.12 -6.36 14.60
N GLN A 84 -6.35 -6.24 13.29
CA GLN A 84 -6.59 -4.97 12.63
C GLN A 84 -8.06 -4.85 12.26
N VAL A 85 -8.55 -3.64 12.22
CA VAL A 85 -9.92 -3.33 11.80
C VAL A 85 -9.83 -2.33 10.66
N PHE A 86 -10.38 -2.69 9.52
CA PHE A 86 -10.46 -1.85 8.35
C PHE A 86 -11.92 -1.45 8.11
N GLU A 87 -12.13 -0.28 7.57
CA GLU A 87 -13.42 0.18 7.07
C GLU A 87 -13.40 0.13 5.53
N TYR A 88 -14.38 -0.54 4.94
CA TYR A 88 -14.59 -0.53 3.50
C TYR A 88 -15.61 0.56 3.16
N GLY A 89 -15.23 1.48 2.28
CA GLY A 89 -16.09 2.57 1.87
C GLY A 89 -15.39 3.52 0.92
N GLU A 90 -16.03 4.61 0.60
CA GLU A 90 -15.36 5.71 -0.09
C GLU A 90 -14.30 6.32 0.84
N ILE A 91 -13.13 6.59 0.29
CA ILE A 91 -12.09 7.32 1.00
C ILE A 91 -12.62 8.73 1.25
N ASN A 92 -12.95 9.03 2.51
CA ASN A 92 -13.43 10.35 2.93
C ASN A 92 -12.27 11.11 3.59
N GLY A 93 -11.51 11.80 2.78
CA GLY A 93 -10.34 12.53 3.24
C GLY A 93 -9.24 12.53 2.20
N PRO A 94 -8.09 13.10 2.53
CA PRO A 94 -6.86 12.86 1.80
C PRO A 94 -6.39 11.42 2.04
N ASP A 95 -5.65 10.86 1.11
CA ASP A 95 -5.08 9.50 1.19
C ASP A 95 -3.74 9.50 0.45
N ILE A 96 -2.65 9.49 1.22
CA ILE A 96 -1.31 9.53 0.66
C ILE A 96 -0.84 8.13 0.28
N ASP A 97 -0.26 7.99 -0.92
CA ASP A 97 0.35 6.75 -1.38
C ASP A 97 1.70 7.01 -2.05
N LEU A 98 2.61 6.04 -1.95
CA LEU A 98 3.92 6.05 -2.57
C LEU A 98 4.05 4.89 -3.56
N ASN A 99 4.65 5.14 -4.72
CA ASN A 99 4.95 4.07 -5.67
C ASN A 99 6.00 3.06 -5.16
N THR A 100 6.75 3.41 -4.10
CA THR A 100 7.67 2.52 -3.39
C THR A 100 7.92 3.02 -1.97
N TYR A 101 8.17 2.10 -1.05
CA TYR A 101 8.52 2.40 0.35
C TYR A 101 10.01 2.21 0.65
N GLU A 102 10.80 1.92 -0.39
CA GLU A 102 12.25 1.74 -0.26
C GLU A 102 12.96 2.20 -1.53
N LEU A 103 14.01 3.02 -1.36
CA LEU A 103 14.92 3.46 -2.41
C LEU A 103 16.30 2.87 -2.16
N ASN A 104 16.68 1.89 -2.98
CA ASN A 104 17.99 1.24 -2.94
C ASN A 104 18.89 1.84 -4.01
N TYR A 105 19.83 2.69 -3.59
CA TYR A 105 20.73 3.37 -4.50
C TYR A 105 21.79 2.40 -5.05
N PRO A 106 22.11 2.49 -6.35
CA PRO A 106 23.25 1.75 -6.92
C PRO A 106 24.56 2.22 -6.26
N TYR A 107 25.66 1.58 -6.64
CA TYR A 107 26.97 2.08 -6.24
C TYR A 107 27.18 3.53 -6.68
N VAL A 108 27.47 4.41 -5.73
CA VAL A 108 27.81 5.83 -5.95
C VAL A 108 29.20 6.09 -5.40
N PRO A 109 30.17 6.51 -6.25
CA PRO A 109 31.51 6.83 -5.78
C PRO A 109 31.49 7.92 -4.71
N ASN A 110 32.47 7.88 -3.80
CA ASN A 110 32.63 8.91 -2.78
C ASN A 110 32.74 10.32 -3.40
N SER A 111 32.00 11.27 -2.87
CA SER A 111 31.85 12.64 -3.35
C SER A 111 31.03 12.81 -4.65
N ASP A 112 30.41 11.73 -5.13
CA ASP A 112 29.42 11.78 -6.19
C ASP A 112 28.00 11.75 -5.63
N SER A 113 27.01 11.95 -6.48
CA SER A 113 25.59 11.88 -6.13
C SER A 113 24.78 11.08 -7.15
N TYR A 114 23.65 10.54 -6.69
CA TYR A 114 22.69 9.82 -7.52
C TYR A 114 21.28 10.22 -7.14
N ILE A 115 20.40 10.35 -8.14
CA ILE A 115 19.00 10.76 -7.96
C ILE A 115 18.12 9.54 -8.21
N MET A 116 17.19 9.31 -7.30
CA MET A 116 16.05 8.42 -7.51
C MET A 116 14.77 9.21 -7.29
N SER A 117 13.75 8.92 -8.10
CA SER A 117 12.46 9.61 -8.04
C SER A 117 11.45 8.78 -7.29
N LEU A 118 10.70 9.42 -6.40
CA LEU A 118 9.59 8.89 -5.66
C LEU A 118 8.31 9.56 -6.16
N GLU A 119 7.28 8.78 -6.51
CA GLU A 119 5.97 9.31 -6.83
C GLU A 119 5.14 9.35 -5.54
N VAL A 120 4.59 10.52 -5.24
CA VAL A 120 3.67 10.76 -4.11
C VAL A 120 2.32 11.09 -4.70
N THR A 121 1.30 10.32 -4.38
CA THR A 121 -0.06 10.47 -4.93
C THR A 121 -1.06 10.71 -3.81
N ASN A 122 -2.04 11.57 -4.06
CA ASN A 122 -3.24 11.69 -3.25
C ASN A 122 -4.36 10.87 -3.89
N ASN A 123 -4.59 9.67 -3.40
CA ASN A 123 -5.68 8.79 -3.83
C ASN A 123 -7.03 9.14 -3.20
N GLY A 124 -7.04 10.11 -2.27
CA GLY A 124 -8.23 10.55 -1.54
C GLY A 124 -9.14 11.47 -2.35
N ASN A 125 -10.24 11.87 -1.72
CA ASN A 125 -11.23 12.78 -2.30
C ASN A 125 -11.15 14.21 -1.74
N SER A 126 -10.18 14.50 -0.89
CA SER A 126 -9.90 15.80 -0.29
C SER A 126 -8.45 16.20 -0.49
N MET A 127 -8.15 17.48 -0.30
CA MET A 127 -6.80 18.02 -0.43
C MET A 127 -5.86 17.38 0.60
N LEU A 128 -4.76 16.81 0.14
CA LEU A 128 -3.67 16.33 0.97
C LEU A 128 -2.73 17.52 1.26
N ASN A 129 -2.70 17.94 2.51
CA ASN A 129 -1.78 19.00 2.95
C ASN A 129 -0.49 18.37 3.47
N ILE A 130 0.63 18.80 2.96
CA ILE A 130 1.94 18.39 3.42
C ILE A 130 2.33 19.28 4.60
N ILE A 131 2.34 18.70 5.80
CA ILE A 131 2.64 19.43 7.04
C ILE A 131 4.14 19.63 7.18
N ASP A 132 4.92 18.59 6.88
CA ASP A 132 6.38 18.60 6.88
C ASP A 132 6.92 17.46 6.01
N ALA A 133 8.14 17.62 5.51
CA ALA A 133 8.86 16.56 4.83
C ALA A 133 10.35 16.70 5.16
N TYR A 134 11.01 15.57 5.50
CA TYR A 134 12.42 15.61 5.87
C TYR A 134 13.10 14.25 5.66
N THR A 135 14.43 14.29 5.59
CA THR A 135 15.28 13.10 5.61
C THR A 135 15.93 12.93 6.98
N THR A 136 16.05 11.69 7.45
CA THR A 136 16.67 11.38 8.75
C THR A 136 18.19 11.34 8.69
N ASN A 137 18.77 11.37 7.48
CA ASN A 137 20.21 11.36 7.27
C ASN A 137 20.56 12.45 6.24
N ASN A 138 21.51 13.30 6.58
CA ASN A 138 21.94 14.46 5.80
C ASN A 138 22.70 14.13 4.48
N GLU A 139 23.03 12.87 4.25
CA GLU A 139 23.51 12.39 2.94
C GLU A 139 22.38 12.25 1.90
N PHE A 140 21.13 12.34 2.35
CA PHE A 140 19.96 12.39 1.48
C PHE A 140 19.33 13.78 1.53
N SER A 141 19.04 14.33 0.37
CA SER A 141 18.25 15.54 0.20
C SER A 141 17.10 15.29 -0.75
N TYR A 142 16.12 16.16 -0.80
CA TYR A 142 14.91 15.97 -1.60
C TYR A 142 14.47 17.27 -2.27
N SER A 143 13.74 17.13 -3.38
CA SER A 143 13.07 18.26 -4.03
C SER A 143 11.79 18.63 -3.27
N GLU A 144 11.29 19.83 -3.49
CA GLU A 144 10.07 20.34 -2.85
C GLU A 144 8.86 19.42 -3.13
N LEU A 145 8.08 19.11 -2.09
CA LEU A 145 6.77 18.46 -2.17
C LEU A 145 5.71 19.46 -1.72
N ASN A 146 4.71 19.67 -2.58
CA ASN A 146 3.60 20.57 -2.33
C ASN A 146 2.35 19.82 -1.89
N ASP A 147 1.34 20.55 -1.44
CA ASP A 147 -0.01 20.01 -1.21
C ASP A 147 -0.58 19.44 -2.52
N LEU A 148 -1.28 18.30 -2.44
CA LEU A 148 -1.80 17.59 -3.61
C LEU A 148 -3.33 17.61 -3.64
N TYR A 149 -3.91 17.99 -4.79
CA TYR A 149 -5.34 17.84 -5.02
C TYR A 149 -5.72 16.35 -5.18
N PRO A 150 -7.02 15.99 -4.99
CA PRO A 150 -7.51 14.64 -5.25
C PRO A 150 -7.09 14.09 -6.61
N GLY A 151 -6.46 12.91 -6.60
CA GLY A 151 -5.94 12.24 -7.80
C GLY A 151 -4.64 12.83 -8.36
N GLU A 152 -4.06 13.83 -7.71
CA GLU A 152 -2.79 14.43 -8.14
C GLU A 152 -1.59 13.59 -7.68
N THR A 153 -0.59 13.49 -8.56
CA THR A 153 0.70 12.85 -8.29
C THR A 153 1.81 13.86 -8.50
N GLN A 154 2.74 13.95 -7.55
CA GLN A 154 3.97 14.72 -7.69
C GLN A 154 5.19 13.80 -7.59
N ILE A 155 6.18 14.06 -8.44
CA ILE A 155 7.48 13.38 -8.38
C ILE A 155 8.39 14.17 -7.45
N VAL A 156 8.95 13.48 -6.47
CA VAL A 156 9.97 13.99 -5.54
C VAL A 156 11.28 13.31 -5.86
N ASP A 157 12.28 14.09 -6.22
CA ASP A 157 13.63 13.61 -6.45
C ASP A 157 14.37 13.51 -5.11
N ILE A 158 14.79 12.30 -4.74
CA ILE A 158 15.62 12.06 -3.55
C ILE A 158 17.06 11.85 -4.02
N VAL A 159 17.95 12.75 -3.57
CA VAL A 159 19.36 12.76 -3.97
C VAL A 159 20.21 12.14 -2.86
N TYR A 160 20.89 11.06 -3.16
CA TYR A 160 21.94 10.53 -2.30
C TYR A 160 23.28 11.16 -2.67
N SER A 161 23.95 11.77 -1.68
CA SER A 161 25.30 12.34 -1.81
C SER A 161 26.28 11.51 -0.98
N ALA A 162 27.07 10.70 -1.66
CA ALA A 162 27.96 9.72 -1.03
C ALA A 162 29.18 10.40 -0.36
N ASN A 163 29.21 10.43 0.96
CA ASN A 163 30.30 11.07 1.75
C ASN A 163 31.02 10.12 2.70
N SER A 164 30.47 8.94 2.95
CA SER A 164 31.03 7.98 3.91
C SER A 164 30.82 6.54 3.43
N ASN A 165 30.96 5.56 4.32
CA ASN A 165 30.56 4.18 4.05
C ASN A 165 29.05 4.09 3.79
N ASN A 166 28.56 2.90 3.39
CA ASN A 166 27.13 2.68 3.14
C ASN A 166 26.25 3.41 4.19
N SER A 167 25.29 4.15 3.68
CA SER A 167 24.48 5.06 4.46
C SER A 167 23.01 4.65 4.37
N SER A 168 22.30 4.65 5.47
CA SER A 168 20.86 4.42 5.49
C SER A 168 20.14 5.57 6.19
N GLY A 169 18.92 5.82 5.77
CA GLY A 169 18.04 6.83 6.34
C GLY A 169 16.63 6.58 5.88
N SER A 170 15.77 7.56 6.06
CA SER A 170 14.42 7.56 5.54
C SER A 170 14.01 8.96 5.10
N TYR A 171 13.20 9.04 4.06
CA TYR A 171 12.42 10.21 3.73
C TYR A 171 11.05 10.06 4.37
N ARG A 172 10.64 11.07 5.13
CA ARG A 172 9.42 11.08 5.91
C ARG A 172 8.56 12.25 5.50
N ILE A 173 7.27 11.99 5.33
CA ILE A 173 6.27 12.98 4.97
C ILE A 173 5.18 12.95 6.06
N LEU A 174 4.90 14.11 6.65
CA LEU A 174 3.82 14.30 7.61
C LEU A 174 2.67 15.01 6.90
N THR A 175 1.45 14.51 7.07
CA THR A 175 0.28 14.97 6.33
C THR A 175 -0.93 15.17 7.22
N ASN A 176 -2.03 15.65 6.63
CA ASN A 176 -3.36 15.68 7.23
C ASN A 176 -4.18 14.41 6.93
N ASP A 177 -3.57 13.37 6.41
CA ASP A 177 -4.18 12.06 6.31
C ASP A 177 -4.40 11.48 7.71
N ASN A 178 -5.62 11.04 8.01
CA ASN A 178 -5.97 10.62 9.38
C ASN A 178 -5.48 9.21 9.72
N ASP A 179 -5.39 8.34 8.75
CA ASP A 179 -4.94 6.95 8.93
C ASP A 179 -3.46 6.78 8.60
N GLU A 180 -2.88 7.68 7.80
CA GLU A 180 -1.45 7.75 7.51
C GLU A 180 -0.86 9.16 7.77
N PRO A 181 -0.89 9.64 9.04
CA PRO A 181 -0.40 10.99 9.37
C PRO A 181 1.12 11.14 9.20
N GLU A 182 1.84 10.04 9.09
CA GLU A 182 3.25 9.96 8.71
C GLU A 182 3.46 8.78 7.78
N ILE A 183 4.02 9.02 6.59
CA ILE A 183 4.44 7.97 5.66
C ILE A 183 5.96 7.99 5.50
N ILE A 184 6.56 6.81 5.35
CA ILE A 184 8.01 6.62 5.40
C ILE A 184 8.48 5.86 4.17
N CYS A 185 9.48 6.41 3.47
CA CYS A 185 10.24 5.72 2.45
C CYS A 185 11.69 5.52 2.94
N GLU A 186 12.11 4.26 3.08
CA GLU A 186 13.48 3.93 3.49
C GLU A 186 14.48 4.23 2.37
N THR A 187 15.66 4.73 2.73
CA THR A 187 16.70 5.10 1.77
C THR A 187 18.01 4.39 2.10
N ASN A 188 18.56 3.65 1.13
CA ASN A 188 19.78 2.86 1.30
C ASN A 188 20.83 3.25 0.27
N GLY A 189 21.79 4.06 0.70
CA GLY A 189 22.93 4.46 -0.11
C GLY A 189 24.06 3.41 -0.12
N ASN A 190 24.66 3.21 -1.28
CA ASN A 190 25.73 2.24 -1.47
C ASN A 190 26.99 2.91 -2.06
N ILE A 191 28.07 2.95 -1.27
CA ILE A 191 29.38 3.49 -1.65
C ILE A 191 30.41 2.37 -1.93
N ASN A 192 30.15 1.16 -1.45
CA ASN A 192 31.05 0.03 -1.61
C ASN A 192 30.54 -0.88 -2.72
N GLY A 193 30.88 -0.70 -3.95
CA GLY A 193 30.39 -1.55 -5.06
C GLY A 193 30.10 -2.99 -4.63
N ALA A 194 29.18 -3.67 -5.29
CA ALA A 194 28.81 -5.05 -4.95
C ALA A 194 30.04 -5.94 -4.80
N ASN A 195 30.15 -6.59 -3.67
CA ASN A 195 31.07 -7.72 -3.48
C ASN A 195 30.58 -8.94 -4.25
#